data_e53a2c9464ca9495ce9b80f67e71bdfe
#
_entry.id   e53a2c9464ca9495ce9b80f67e71bdfe
#
_cell.length_a   1.000
_cell.length_b   1.000
_cell.length_c   1.000
_cell.angle_alpha   90.00
_cell.angle_beta   90.00
_cell.angle_gamma   90.00
#
_symmetry.space_group_name_H-M   'P 1'
#
loop_
_entity.id
_entity.type
_entity.pdbx_description
1 polymer ?
#
loop_
_entity_poly.entity_id
_entity_poly.type
_entity_poly.pdbx_seq_one_letter_code
_entity_poly.pdbx_strand_id
1 'polypeptide(L)'
;MAIDKKKKEAVKTVVKITDAEEKKKALDTAIAYIEKQFGKGAIMKLGEAKAMDIEAIPTGSMTLDMALGIGGVPRGRIIEIYGPESSGKTTVALHVIAETQKIGGEVAFIDVEHALDPVYAGQLGVDIDNMLVSQPDSGEQALEIAEALARSGAIDCIVIDSVAAMVTKSEIDGEMGDTHVGQLARLMSQAMRKLTSVIAKSNTTAIFINQVREKIGVMYGNPETTPGGRALKFYASVRIEVRRGEQIKNGSEVIGNRTKCKVVKNKVAPPFKECEFDIMYGKGISRVGEVLDMAVDLDVVKKGGAWFSYNDMKLGQGRDNAKEFLLINPDIMDEIEAKIKEHQAELVLAAQKDKKAKKLEEKANAGAAAQSANEDMAADKPDKKIRKAASDKSVVAKPEEDFEEFAPVDISELGD
;
A
#
# COMPACT_ATOMS: atom_id res chain seq x y z
N MET A 1 33.64 -34.48 -44.41
CA MET A 1 32.59 -33.79 -43.65
C MET A 1 33.17 -33.33 -42.31
N ALA A 2 33.62 -32.09 -42.27
CA ALA A 2 34.16 -31.46 -41.07
C ALA A 2 33.01 -30.69 -40.45
N ILE A 3 32.54 -31.12 -39.29
CA ILE A 3 31.50 -30.44 -38.53
C ILE A 3 32.15 -29.60 -37.44
N ASP A 4 31.88 -28.34 -37.53
CA ASP A 4 32.24 -27.20 -36.72
C ASP A 4 32.34 -27.50 -35.21
N LYS A 5 33.57 -27.47 -34.71
CA LYS A 5 33.89 -27.33 -33.29
C LYS A 5 34.34 -25.89 -33.05
N LYS A 6 33.43 -24.95 -32.94
CA LYS A 6 33.73 -23.61 -32.35
C LYS A 6 32.47 -22.99 -31.86
N LYS A 7 32.23 -23.13 -30.55
CA LYS A 7 31.66 -22.13 -29.64
C LYS A 7 31.47 -22.73 -28.23
N LYS A 8 32.58 -23.01 -27.56
CA LYS A 8 32.59 -22.93 -26.10
C LYS A 8 32.91 -21.47 -25.76
N GLU A 9 31.90 -20.64 -25.56
CA GLU A 9 32.06 -19.34 -24.95
C GLU A 9 32.65 -19.54 -23.56
N ALA A 10 33.82 -18.96 -23.35
CA ALA A 10 34.51 -18.93 -22.09
C ALA A 10 33.59 -18.31 -21.04
N VAL A 11 33.27 -19.04 -19.99
CA VAL A 11 32.71 -18.51 -18.76
C VAL A 11 33.70 -17.44 -18.28
N LYS A 12 33.38 -16.16 -18.49
CA LYS A 12 34.17 -15.04 -18.01
C LYS A 12 34.21 -15.13 -16.49
N THR A 13 35.32 -15.55 -15.96
CA THR A 13 35.57 -15.56 -14.52
C THR A 13 35.37 -14.15 -13.97
N VAL A 14 34.43 -13.98 -13.02
CA VAL A 14 34.18 -12.67 -12.38
C VAL A 14 35.41 -12.35 -11.54
N VAL A 15 36.23 -11.42 -12.02
CA VAL A 15 37.40 -10.90 -11.27
C VAL A 15 36.88 -9.81 -10.34
N LYS A 16 37.16 -9.98 -9.03
CA LYS A 16 36.80 -8.97 -8.03
C LYS A 16 37.77 -7.79 -8.14
N ILE A 17 37.30 -6.67 -8.67
CA ILE A 17 38.08 -5.42 -8.75
C ILE A 17 38.15 -4.82 -7.36
N THR A 18 39.34 -4.54 -6.88
CA THR A 18 39.61 -3.98 -5.53
C THR A 18 39.86 -2.48 -5.54
N ASP A 19 40.36 -1.94 -6.64
CA ASP A 19 40.60 -0.51 -6.79
C ASP A 19 39.30 0.27 -6.97
N ALA A 20 39.16 1.43 -6.30
CA ALA A 20 37.95 2.24 -6.29
C ALA A 20 37.69 2.93 -7.64
N GLU A 21 38.76 3.36 -8.34
CA GLU A 21 38.61 4.02 -9.64
C GLU A 21 38.28 3.02 -10.75
N GLU A 22 38.93 1.84 -10.72
CA GLU A 22 38.62 0.75 -11.65
C GLU A 22 37.15 0.25 -11.45
N LYS A 23 36.70 0.13 -10.19
CA LYS A 23 35.28 -0.17 -9.90
C LYS A 23 34.32 0.83 -10.51
N LYS A 24 34.60 2.12 -10.38
CA LYS A 24 33.77 3.18 -10.94
C LYS A 24 33.71 3.10 -12.47
N LYS A 25 34.85 2.94 -13.15
CA LYS A 25 34.91 2.79 -14.61
C LYS A 25 34.17 1.53 -15.09
N ALA A 26 34.33 0.40 -14.39
CA ALA A 26 33.63 -0.84 -14.71
C ALA A 26 32.11 -0.69 -14.54
N LEU A 27 31.65 0.02 -13.49
CA LEU A 27 30.25 0.30 -13.23
C LEU A 27 29.67 1.21 -14.31
N ASP A 28 30.35 2.30 -14.68
CA ASP A 28 29.89 3.23 -15.72
C ASP A 28 29.78 2.52 -17.09
N THR A 29 30.74 1.61 -17.40
CA THR A 29 30.69 0.79 -18.61
C THR A 29 29.50 -0.17 -18.59
N ALA A 30 29.19 -0.80 -17.43
CA ALA A 30 28.06 -1.70 -17.28
C ALA A 30 26.73 -0.94 -17.39
N ILE A 31 26.62 0.28 -16.84
CA ILE A 31 25.45 1.14 -16.95
C ILE A 31 25.23 1.51 -18.42
N ALA A 32 26.25 1.98 -19.14
CA ALA A 32 26.15 2.32 -20.54
C ALA A 32 25.72 1.11 -21.43
N TYR A 33 26.21 -0.09 -21.09
CA TYR A 33 25.80 -1.32 -21.79
C TYR A 33 24.32 -1.65 -21.53
N ILE A 34 23.85 -1.52 -20.28
CA ILE A 34 22.46 -1.77 -19.89
C ILE A 34 21.53 -0.76 -20.61
N GLU A 35 21.89 0.51 -20.60
CA GLU A 35 21.11 1.55 -21.28
C GLU A 35 21.04 1.35 -22.79
N LYS A 36 22.12 0.87 -23.40
CA LYS A 36 22.16 0.53 -24.83
C LYS A 36 21.27 -0.66 -25.18
N GLN A 37 21.21 -1.67 -24.29
CA GLN A 37 20.41 -2.88 -24.54
C GLN A 37 18.93 -2.73 -24.19
N PHE A 38 18.62 -2.03 -23.10
CA PHE A 38 17.29 -2.00 -22.50
C PHE A 38 16.63 -0.60 -22.56
N GLY A 39 17.34 0.39 -23.09
CA GLY A 39 16.88 1.78 -23.20
C GLY A 39 17.33 2.65 -22.05
N LYS A 40 17.32 3.98 -22.29
CA LYS A 40 17.63 4.97 -21.26
C LYS A 40 16.66 4.87 -20.10
N GLY A 41 17.17 4.90 -18.87
CA GLY A 41 16.37 4.77 -17.65
C GLY A 41 16.12 3.33 -17.20
N ALA A 42 16.66 2.30 -17.91
CA ALA A 42 16.61 0.92 -17.48
C ALA A 42 17.35 0.68 -16.13
N ILE A 43 18.33 1.53 -15.86
CA ILE A 43 19.06 1.58 -14.58
C ILE A 43 19.28 3.05 -14.19
N MET A 44 19.11 3.35 -12.90
CA MET A 44 19.35 4.69 -12.37
C MET A 44 19.88 4.62 -10.95
N LYS A 45 20.62 5.62 -10.51
CA LYS A 45 21.01 5.76 -9.11
C LYS A 45 19.82 6.35 -8.33
N LEU A 46 19.43 5.71 -7.25
CA LEU A 46 18.28 6.14 -6.44
C LEU A 46 18.39 7.60 -5.94
N GLY A 47 19.61 8.11 -5.75
CA GLY A 47 19.84 9.49 -5.35
C GLY A 47 19.73 10.52 -6.50
N GLU A 48 19.80 10.06 -7.75
CA GLU A 48 19.62 10.87 -8.97
C GLU A 48 18.16 10.81 -9.46
N ALA A 49 17.42 9.75 -9.10
CA ALA A 49 15.98 9.75 -9.23
C ALA A 49 15.47 10.94 -8.39
N LYS A 50 14.87 11.97 -9.04
CA LYS A 50 14.02 12.93 -8.31
C LYS A 50 13.19 12.09 -7.36
N ALA A 51 13.18 12.46 -6.06
CA ALA A 51 12.31 11.78 -5.09
C ALA A 51 11.00 11.52 -5.82
N MET A 52 10.66 10.25 -6.05
CA MET A 52 9.48 9.92 -6.84
C MET A 52 8.32 10.46 -6.03
N ASP A 53 7.90 11.69 -6.36
CA ASP A 53 6.61 12.21 -5.90
C ASP A 53 5.57 11.26 -6.47
N ILE A 54 5.13 10.34 -5.63
CA ILE A 54 4.10 9.39 -6.00
C ILE A 54 2.81 10.19 -6.00
N GLU A 55 2.29 10.43 -7.18
CA GLU A 55 0.98 11.04 -7.35
C GLU A 55 -0.07 10.19 -6.64
N ALA A 56 -1.03 10.85 -6.00
CA ALA A 56 -2.10 10.20 -5.27
C ALA A 56 -3.47 10.70 -5.77
N ILE A 57 -4.45 9.82 -5.70
CA ILE A 57 -5.87 10.14 -5.89
C ILE A 57 -6.48 10.28 -4.50
N PRO A 58 -7.12 11.42 -4.15
CA PRO A 58 -7.82 11.58 -2.89
C PRO A 58 -8.89 10.49 -2.69
N THR A 59 -9.14 10.12 -1.45
CA THR A 59 -10.15 9.08 -1.13
C THR A 59 -11.54 9.64 -0.88
N GLY A 60 -11.67 10.97 -0.85
CA GLY A 60 -12.89 11.64 -0.40
C GLY A 60 -13.03 11.74 1.12
N SER A 61 -12.11 11.11 1.87
CA SER A 61 -11.97 11.23 3.32
C SER A 61 -10.62 11.86 3.66
N MET A 62 -10.65 13.02 4.31
CA MET A 62 -9.43 13.73 4.73
C MET A 62 -8.63 12.92 5.75
N THR A 63 -9.30 12.24 6.67
CA THR A 63 -8.65 11.43 7.69
C THR A 63 -7.99 10.19 7.10
N LEU A 64 -8.60 9.56 6.09
CA LEU A 64 -7.99 8.43 5.39
C LEU A 64 -6.80 8.88 4.53
N ASP A 65 -6.90 10.02 3.85
CA ASP A 65 -5.80 10.61 3.07
C ASP A 65 -4.57 10.90 3.94
N MET A 66 -4.79 11.40 5.16
CA MET A 66 -3.73 11.57 6.16
C MET A 66 -3.15 10.26 6.65
N ALA A 67 -3.99 9.25 6.87
CA ALA A 67 -3.53 7.93 7.30
C ALA A 67 -2.69 7.24 6.21
N LEU A 68 -3.01 7.46 4.95
CA LEU A 68 -2.25 7.01 3.78
C LEU A 68 -0.90 7.73 3.64
N GLY A 69 -0.80 8.97 4.12
CA GLY A 69 0.44 9.72 4.26
C GLY A 69 1.01 10.35 3.00
N ILE A 70 0.32 10.23 1.87
CA ILE A 70 0.63 10.86 0.57
C ILE A 70 -0.57 11.65 0.02
N GLY A 71 -1.63 11.83 0.82
CA GLY A 71 -2.82 12.58 0.42
C GLY A 71 -3.83 11.77 -0.40
N GLY A 72 -3.77 10.44 -0.35
CA GLY A 72 -4.71 9.56 -1.07
C GLY A 72 -4.13 8.20 -1.41
N VAL A 73 -4.78 7.50 -2.33
CA VAL A 73 -4.32 6.22 -2.86
C VAL A 73 -3.28 6.44 -3.97
N PRO A 74 -2.15 5.70 -3.97
CA PRO A 74 -1.05 5.92 -4.93
C PRO A 74 -1.44 5.55 -6.36
N ARG A 75 -1.12 6.41 -7.33
CA ARG A 75 -1.21 6.10 -8.76
C ARG A 75 -0.20 5.02 -9.18
N GLY A 76 -0.54 4.26 -10.20
CA GLY A 76 0.33 3.20 -10.73
C GLY A 76 0.53 2.02 -9.78
N ARG A 77 -0.40 1.79 -8.84
CA ARG A 77 -0.28 0.77 -7.80
C ARG A 77 -1.55 -0.05 -7.63
N ILE A 78 -1.34 -1.26 -7.10
CA ILE A 78 -2.41 -2.15 -6.66
C ILE A 78 -2.72 -1.85 -5.20
N ILE A 79 -4.01 -1.70 -4.89
CA ILE A 79 -4.55 -1.43 -3.57
C ILE A 79 -5.55 -2.54 -3.23
N GLU A 80 -5.56 -3.01 -2.00
CA GLU A 80 -6.59 -3.90 -1.48
C GLU A 80 -7.38 -3.19 -0.39
N ILE A 81 -8.71 -3.09 -0.57
CA ILE A 81 -9.66 -2.63 0.45
C ILE A 81 -10.43 -3.87 0.92
N TYR A 82 -10.32 -4.21 2.20
CA TYR A 82 -10.94 -5.43 2.69
C TYR A 82 -11.57 -5.25 4.08
N GLY A 83 -12.52 -6.10 4.40
CA GLY A 83 -13.22 -6.07 5.69
C GLY A 83 -14.47 -6.93 5.67
N PRO A 84 -15.20 -6.98 6.79
CA PRO A 84 -16.48 -7.67 6.89
C PRO A 84 -17.51 -7.13 5.88
N GLU A 85 -18.58 -7.88 5.69
CA GLU A 85 -19.71 -7.44 4.90
C GLU A 85 -20.33 -6.15 5.48
N SER A 86 -20.88 -5.29 4.61
CA SER A 86 -21.51 -4.02 5.00
C SER A 86 -20.64 -3.08 5.82
N SER A 87 -19.31 -3.18 5.71
CA SER A 87 -18.36 -2.30 6.42
C SER A 87 -18.08 -0.97 5.70
N GLY A 88 -18.58 -0.78 4.47
CA GLY A 88 -18.37 0.43 3.67
C GLY A 88 -17.23 0.35 2.65
N LYS A 89 -16.74 -0.85 2.30
CA LYS A 89 -15.65 -1.04 1.32
C LYS A 89 -15.96 -0.43 -0.05
N THR A 90 -17.11 -0.81 -0.62
CA THR A 90 -17.59 -0.30 -1.91
C THR A 90 -17.83 1.22 -1.85
N THR A 91 -18.36 1.73 -0.73
CA THR A 91 -18.53 3.17 -0.52
C THR A 91 -17.21 3.92 -0.60
N VAL A 92 -16.15 3.44 0.09
CA VAL A 92 -14.81 4.04 0.01
C VAL A 92 -14.26 3.99 -1.40
N ALA A 93 -14.42 2.86 -2.12
CA ALA A 93 -13.94 2.73 -3.50
C ALA A 93 -14.69 3.66 -4.46
N LEU A 94 -16.02 3.81 -4.32
CA LEU A 94 -16.83 4.73 -5.11
C LEU A 94 -16.45 6.20 -4.86
N HIS A 95 -16.10 6.57 -3.63
CA HIS A 95 -15.56 7.90 -3.36
C HIS A 95 -14.22 8.13 -4.07
N VAL A 96 -13.32 7.14 -4.12
CA VAL A 96 -12.07 7.25 -4.90
C VAL A 96 -12.37 7.42 -6.39
N ILE A 97 -13.38 6.73 -6.94
CA ILE A 97 -13.85 6.92 -8.31
C ILE A 97 -14.33 8.36 -8.51
N ALA A 98 -15.22 8.86 -7.65
CA ALA A 98 -15.72 10.22 -7.74
C ALA A 98 -14.61 11.27 -7.68
N GLU A 99 -13.63 11.11 -6.79
CA GLU A 99 -12.47 11.99 -6.70
C GLU A 99 -11.56 11.88 -7.95
N THR A 100 -11.43 10.67 -8.54
CA THR A 100 -10.70 10.50 -9.82
C THR A 100 -11.36 11.28 -10.94
N GLN A 101 -12.68 11.20 -11.07
CA GLN A 101 -13.43 11.94 -12.09
C GLN A 101 -13.37 13.45 -11.89
N LYS A 102 -13.43 13.93 -10.63
CA LYS A 102 -13.30 15.38 -10.32
C LYS A 102 -11.97 15.99 -10.79
N ILE A 103 -10.90 15.19 -10.81
CA ILE A 103 -9.60 15.64 -11.33
C ILE A 103 -9.43 15.35 -12.84
N GLY A 104 -10.53 14.98 -13.53
CA GLY A 104 -10.55 14.73 -14.97
C GLY A 104 -10.03 13.36 -15.39
N GLY A 105 -9.97 12.38 -14.47
CA GLY A 105 -9.50 11.02 -14.76
C GLY A 105 -10.63 10.09 -15.23
N GLU A 106 -10.27 9.14 -16.08
CA GLU A 106 -11.16 8.10 -16.59
C GLU A 106 -11.20 6.90 -15.63
N VAL A 107 -12.39 6.33 -15.43
CA VAL A 107 -12.63 5.31 -14.42
C VAL A 107 -13.36 4.08 -14.98
N ALA A 108 -13.07 2.93 -14.38
CA ALA A 108 -13.79 1.70 -14.69
C ALA A 108 -14.14 0.92 -13.42
N PHE A 109 -15.33 0.34 -13.40
CA PHE A 109 -15.83 -0.51 -12.33
C PHE A 109 -16.12 -1.91 -12.87
N ILE A 110 -15.45 -2.92 -12.36
CA ILE A 110 -15.65 -4.33 -12.70
C ILE A 110 -16.47 -4.96 -11.58
N ASP A 111 -17.78 -5.07 -11.81
CA ASP A 111 -18.78 -5.55 -10.86
C ASP A 111 -18.95 -7.07 -10.98
N VAL A 112 -18.18 -7.81 -10.21
CA VAL A 112 -18.24 -9.27 -10.14
C VAL A 112 -19.38 -9.75 -9.22
N GLU A 113 -19.82 -8.91 -8.29
CA GLU A 113 -20.94 -9.22 -7.39
C GLU A 113 -22.30 -8.95 -8.03
N HIS A 114 -22.34 -8.24 -9.19
CA HIS A 114 -23.58 -7.77 -9.85
C HIS A 114 -24.49 -6.95 -8.93
N ALA A 115 -23.89 -6.14 -8.05
CA ALA A 115 -24.58 -5.45 -6.96
C ALA A 115 -24.38 -3.93 -6.97
N LEU A 116 -23.77 -3.36 -8.02
CA LEU A 116 -23.59 -1.92 -8.15
C LEU A 116 -24.94 -1.22 -8.34
N ASP A 117 -25.27 -0.32 -7.41
CA ASP A 117 -26.41 0.57 -7.51
C ASP A 117 -25.98 1.92 -8.13
N PRO A 118 -26.41 2.23 -9.38
CA PRO A 118 -26.05 3.48 -10.04
C PRO A 118 -26.63 4.71 -9.33
N VAL A 119 -27.81 4.59 -8.69
CA VAL A 119 -28.42 5.70 -7.94
C VAL A 119 -27.56 6.04 -6.74
N TYR A 120 -27.12 5.02 -6.00
CA TYR A 120 -26.22 5.22 -4.88
C TYR A 120 -24.87 5.78 -5.31
N ALA A 121 -24.27 5.26 -6.39
CA ALA A 121 -23.03 5.79 -6.95
C ALA A 121 -23.16 7.29 -7.30
N GLY A 122 -24.24 7.69 -7.97
CA GLY A 122 -24.51 9.09 -8.28
C GLY A 122 -24.67 9.98 -7.04
N GLN A 123 -25.29 9.46 -5.97
CA GLN A 123 -25.39 10.19 -4.69
C GLN A 123 -24.04 10.42 -4.02
N LEU A 124 -23.05 9.54 -4.25
CA LEU A 124 -21.67 9.70 -3.78
C LEU A 124 -20.85 10.68 -4.63
N GLY A 125 -21.43 11.20 -5.71
CA GLY A 125 -20.78 12.15 -6.61
C GLY A 125 -20.06 11.50 -7.79
N VAL A 126 -20.33 10.23 -8.08
CA VAL A 126 -19.84 9.55 -9.29
C VAL A 126 -20.64 10.05 -10.49
N ASP A 127 -19.93 10.46 -11.53
CA ASP A 127 -20.50 10.69 -12.85
C ASP A 127 -20.74 9.33 -13.52
N ILE A 128 -22.00 8.86 -13.40
CA ILE A 128 -22.41 7.53 -13.87
C ILE A 128 -22.43 7.43 -15.40
N ASP A 129 -22.64 8.54 -16.10
CA ASP A 129 -22.70 8.59 -17.57
C ASP A 129 -21.30 8.38 -18.19
N ASN A 130 -20.24 8.75 -17.45
CA ASN A 130 -18.87 8.64 -17.89
C ASN A 130 -18.07 7.53 -17.14
N MET A 131 -18.75 6.67 -16.39
CA MET A 131 -18.10 5.52 -15.72
C MET A 131 -18.27 4.25 -16.58
N LEU A 132 -17.15 3.62 -16.95
CA LEU A 132 -17.19 2.31 -17.60
C LEU A 132 -17.54 1.23 -16.58
N VAL A 133 -18.57 0.42 -16.89
CA VAL A 133 -18.98 -0.71 -16.05
C VAL A 133 -18.90 -2.01 -16.84
N SER A 134 -18.34 -3.04 -16.22
CA SER A 134 -18.30 -4.39 -16.77
C SER A 134 -18.80 -5.39 -15.72
N GLN A 135 -19.61 -6.34 -16.13
CA GLN A 135 -20.14 -7.42 -15.30
C GLN A 135 -19.73 -8.77 -15.89
N PRO A 136 -18.51 -9.24 -15.59
CA PRO A 136 -17.94 -10.47 -16.15
C PRO A 136 -18.53 -11.71 -15.49
N ASP A 137 -18.68 -12.80 -16.26
CA ASP A 137 -19.19 -14.08 -15.78
C ASP A 137 -18.12 -14.88 -15.00
N SER A 138 -16.84 -14.61 -15.23
CA SER A 138 -15.74 -15.35 -14.60
C SER A 138 -14.61 -14.45 -14.11
N GLY A 139 -13.83 -14.94 -13.15
CA GLY A 139 -12.66 -14.26 -12.63
C GLY A 139 -11.57 -14.06 -13.70
N GLU A 140 -11.41 -15.00 -14.63
CA GLU A 140 -10.51 -14.84 -15.76
C GLU A 140 -10.92 -13.65 -16.62
N GLN A 141 -12.20 -13.55 -16.98
CA GLN A 141 -12.73 -12.44 -17.77
C GLN A 141 -12.57 -11.10 -17.05
N ALA A 142 -12.88 -11.04 -15.75
CA ALA A 142 -12.71 -9.85 -14.94
C ALA A 142 -11.27 -9.32 -14.98
N LEU A 143 -10.30 -10.22 -14.80
CA LEU A 143 -8.87 -9.89 -14.75
C LEU A 143 -8.29 -9.57 -16.14
N GLU A 144 -8.79 -10.21 -17.20
CA GLU A 144 -8.42 -9.89 -18.59
C GLU A 144 -8.96 -8.51 -19.02
N ILE A 145 -10.19 -8.17 -18.65
CA ILE A 145 -10.77 -6.83 -18.88
C ILE A 145 -9.94 -5.77 -18.12
N ALA A 146 -9.62 -6.01 -16.84
CA ALA A 146 -8.76 -5.10 -16.07
C ALA A 146 -7.38 -4.92 -16.71
N GLU A 147 -6.78 -6.01 -17.24
CA GLU A 147 -5.51 -5.95 -17.96
C GLU A 147 -5.63 -5.12 -19.25
N ALA A 148 -6.67 -5.35 -20.04
CA ALA A 148 -6.90 -4.63 -21.30
C ALA A 148 -7.09 -3.11 -21.06
N LEU A 149 -7.93 -2.76 -20.08
CA LEU A 149 -8.16 -1.37 -19.68
C LEU A 149 -6.88 -0.68 -19.20
N ALA A 150 -6.11 -1.32 -18.33
CA ALA A 150 -4.85 -0.78 -17.87
C ALA A 150 -3.81 -0.65 -19.00
N ARG A 151 -3.77 -1.61 -19.96
CA ARG A 151 -2.86 -1.54 -21.12
C ARG A 151 -3.19 -0.41 -22.09
N SER A 152 -4.43 0.04 -22.15
CA SER A 152 -4.82 1.17 -22.99
C SER A 152 -4.08 2.46 -22.61
N GLY A 153 -3.69 2.57 -21.33
CA GLY A 153 -3.08 3.79 -20.78
C GLY A 153 -4.05 4.97 -20.65
N ALA A 154 -5.35 4.75 -20.88
CA ALA A 154 -6.38 5.77 -20.84
C ALA A 154 -7.16 5.79 -19.52
N ILE A 155 -7.04 4.75 -18.69
CA ILE A 155 -7.81 4.59 -17.45
C ILE A 155 -6.94 4.94 -16.23
N ASP A 156 -7.41 5.87 -15.42
CA ASP A 156 -6.73 6.32 -14.20
C ASP A 156 -7.03 5.44 -12.98
N CYS A 157 -8.29 4.97 -12.86
CA CYS A 157 -8.70 4.12 -11.75
C CYS A 157 -9.58 2.96 -12.22
N ILE A 158 -9.24 1.75 -11.78
CA ILE A 158 -10.03 0.53 -11.97
C ILE A 158 -10.40 -0.01 -10.60
N VAL A 159 -11.68 -0.25 -10.36
CA VAL A 159 -12.19 -0.95 -9.17
C VAL A 159 -12.70 -2.32 -9.58
N ILE A 160 -12.36 -3.35 -8.80
CA ILE A 160 -12.82 -4.73 -8.98
C ILE A 160 -13.55 -5.14 -7.70
N ASP A 161 -14.86 -5.30 -7.77
CA ASP A 161 -15.72 -5.65 -6.63
C ASP A 161 -16.48 -6.96 -6.89
N SER A 162 -16.16 -8.08 -6.27
CA SER A 162 -15.04 -8.29 -5.36
C SER A 162 -14.25 -9.55 -5.71
N VAL A 163 -13.02 -9.67 -5.20
CA VAL A 163 -12.21 -10.91 -5.36
C VAL A 163 -12.92 -12.11 -4.73
N ALA A 164 -13.71 -11.88 -3.69
CA ALA A 164 -14.43 -12.94 -2.98
C ALA A 164 -15.58 -13.56 -3.79
N ALA A 165 -16.09 -12.82 -4.78
CA ALA A 165 -17.17 -13.26 -5.68
C ALA A 165 -16.65 -13.87 -6.98
N MET A 166 -15.34 -13.79 -7.25
CA MET A 166 -14.76 -14.37 -8.46
C MET A 166 -14.89 -15.89 -8.48
N VAL A 167 -15.50 -16.39 -9.54
CA VAL A 167 -15.60 -17.82 -9.87
C VAL A 167 -14.69 -18.10 -11.06
N THR A 168 -13.93 -19.19 -11.04
CA THR A 168 -13.09 -19.59 -12.18
C THR A 168 -13.91 -20.26 -13.28
N LYS A 169 -13.47 -20.17 -14.55
CA LYS A 169 -14.16 -20.87 -15.67
C LYS A 169 -14.35 -22.35 -15.41
N SER A 170 -13.32 -23.01 -14.89
CA SER A 170 -13.38 -24.43 -14.56
C SER A 170 -14.37 -24.77 -13.43
N GLU A 171 -14.68 -23.82 -12.56
CA GLU A 171 -15.71 -23.96 -11.53
C GLU A 171 -17.11 -23.74 -12.11
N ILE A 172 -17.24 -22.86 -13.10
CA ILE A 172 -18.50 -22.63 -13.84
C ILE A 172 -18.86 -23.84 -14.70
N ASP A 173 -17.85 -24.42 -15.38
CA ASP A 173 -18.02 -25.56 -16.26
C ASP A 173 -18.16 -26.90 -15.51
N GLY A 174 -17.85 -26.94 -14.21
CA GLY A 174 -17.94 -28.11 -13.34
C GLY A 174 -19.35 -28.38 -12.83
N GLU A 175 -19.53 -29.58 -12.22
CA GLU A 175 -20.80 -29.94 -11.58
C GLU A 175 -20.91 -29.38 -10.17
N MET A 176 -22.14 -29.17 -9.69
CA MET A 176 -22.39 -28.77 -8.30
C MET A 176 -21.87 -29.83 -7.34
N GLY A 177 -20.89 -29.47 -6.50
CA GLY A 177 -20.24 -30.37 -5.54
C GLY A 177 -18.80 -30.72 -5.90
N ASP A 178 -18.33 -30.35 -7.08
CA ASP A 178 -16.93 -30.50 -7.45
C ASP A 178 -16.01 -29.65 -6.57
N THR A 179 -14.84 -30.18 -6.27
CA THR A 179 -13.87 -29.47 -5.43
C THR A 179 -12.89 -28.67 -6.28
N HIS A 180 -12.97 -27.34 -6.19
CA HIS A 180 -12.10 -26.43 -6.94
C HIS A 180 -11.07 -25.72 -6.03
N VAL A 181 -10.49 -26.46 -5.07
CA VAL A 181 -9.59 -25.90 -4.06
C VAL A 181 -8.36 -25.23 -4.68
N GLY A 182 -8.17 -23.96 -4.37
CA GLY A 182 -6.98 -23.20 -4.75
C GLY A 182 -6.94 -22.67 -6.17
N GLN A 183 -7.94 -22.89 -7.01
CA GLN A 183 -7.98 -22.40 -8.39
C GLN A 183 -7.97 -20.86 -8.43
N LEU A 184 -8.84 -20.19 -7.66
CA LEU A 184 -8.85 -18.73 -7.54
C LEU A 184 -7.49 -18.19 -7.05
N ALA A 185 -6.82 -18.89 -6.14
CA ALA A 185 -5.50 -18.46 -5.67
C ALA A 185 -4.41 -18.55 -6.76
N ARG A 186 -4.49 -19.56 -7.64
CA ARG A 186 -3.61 -19.69 -8.80
C ARG A 186 -3.88 -18.61 -9.84
N LEU A 187 -5.15 -18.37 -10.15
CA LEU A 187 -5.61 -17.29 -11.05
C LEU A 187 -5.11 -15.93 -10.56
N MET A 188 -5.36 -15.59 -9.31
CA MET A 188 -4.88 -14.35 -8.69
C MET A 188 -3.36 -14.23 -8.72
N SER A 189 -2.63 -15.33 -8.49
CA SER A 189 -1.16 -15.31 -8.56
C SER A 189 -0.66 -15.02 -9.96
N GLN A 190 -1.31 -15.55 -11.00
CA GLN A 190 -0.99 -15.26 -12.40
C GLN A 190 -1.34 -13.82 -12.76
N ALA A 191 -2.53 -13.37 -12.40
CA ALA A 191 -3.01 -12.01 -12.67
C ALA A 191 -2.10 -10.95 -12.03
N MET A 192 -1.72 -11.11 -10.76
CA MET A 192 -0.86 -10.14 -10.08
C MET A 192 0.51 -9.99 -10.75
N ARG A 193 1.10 -11.09 -11.25
CA ARG A 193 2.37 -11.02 -12.00
C ARG A 193 2.24 -10.22 -13.31
N LYS A 194 1.11 -10.34 -14.01
CA LYS A 194 0.84 -9.60 -15.25
C LYS A 194 0.47 -8.14 -14.96
N LEU A 195 -0.53 -7.92 -14.11
CA LEU A 195 -1.11 -6.60 -13.85
C LEU A 195 -0.13 -5.63 -13.20
N THR A 196 0.74 -6.08 -12.29
CA THR A 196 1.66 -5.17 -11.58
C THR A 196 2.53 -4.34 -12.51
N SER A 197 3.08 -4.96 -13.55
CA SER A 197 3.94 -4.25 -14.53
C SER A 197 3.13 -3.32 -15.42
N VAL A 198 1.93 -3.75 -15.83
CA VAL A 198 1.04 -2.94 -16.70
C VAL A 198 0.58 -1.71 -15.95
N ILE A 199 0.01 -1.90 -14.75
CA ILE A 199 -0.50 -0.86 -13.86
C ILE A 199 0.58 0.20 -13.53
N ALA A 200 1.81 -0.26 -13.23
CA ALA A 200 2.91 0.66 -12.95
C ALA A 200 3.33 1.49 -14.19
N LYS A 201 3.23 0.93 -15.40
CA LYS A 201 3.61 1.63 -16.63
C LYS A 201 2.53 2.58 -17.13
N SER A 202 1.26 2.21 -16.97
CA SER A 202 0.11 3.05 -17.35
C SER A 202 -0.25 4.10 -16.32
N ASN A 203 0.38 4.08 -15.14
CA ASN A 203 0.05 4.94 -14.00
C ASN A 203 -1.41 4.78 -13.50
N THR A 204 -2.04 3.65 -13.82
CA THR A 204 -3.40 3.30 -13.41
C THR A 204 -3.42 2.88 -11.94
N THR A 205 -4.40 3.33 -11.17
CA THR A 205 -4.69 2.82 -9.82
C THR A 205 -5.64 1.63 -9.93
N ALA A 206 -5.27 0.47 -9.39
CA ALA A 206 -6.15 -0.70 -9.36
C ALA A 206 -6.55 -1.05 -7.92
N ILE A 207 -7.84 -0.93 -7.62
CA ILE A 207 -8.44 -1.21 -6.32
C ILE A 207 -9.14 -2.56 -6.37
N PHE A 208 -8.70 -3.50 -5.55
CA PHE A 208 -9.34 -4.78 -5.35
C PHE A 208 -10.11 -4.76 -4.04
N ILE A 209 -11.41 -4.89 -4.10
CA ILE A 209 -12.26 -5.08 -2.92
C ILE A 209 -12.24 -6.55 -2.55
N ASN A 210 -12.17 -6.84 -1.24
CA ASN A 210 -12.13 -8.20 -0.74
C ASN A 210 -12.93 -8.34 0.56
N GLN A 211 -13.44 -9.53 0.81
CA GLN A 211 -14.15 -9.85 2.04
C GLN A 211 -13.21 -10.55 3.01
N VAL A 212 -13.57 -10.57 4.28
CA VAL A 212 -12.91 -11.36 5.31
C VAL A 212 -13.65 -12.67 5.48
N ARG A 213 -12.90 -13.76 5.60
CA ARG A 213 -13.37 -15.10 5.92
C ARG A 213 -12.61 -15.63 7.12
N GLU A 214 -13.24 -16.42 7.95
CA GLU A 214 -12.59 -17.07 9.07
C GLU A 214 -12.02 -18.43 8.66
N LYS A 215 -10.81 -18.71 9.11
CA LYS A 215 -10.20 -20.04 8.97
C LYS A 215 -10.68 -20.93 10.11
N ILE A 216 -11.27 -22.06 9.75
CA ILE A 216 -11.68 -23.08 10.69
C ILE A 216 -10.43 -23.70 11.34
N GLY A 217 -10.45 -23.89 12.67
CA GLY A 217 -9.39 -24.58 13.41
C GLY A 217 -8.22 -23.73 13.88
N VAL A 218 -8.26 -22.40 13.74
CA VAL A 218 -7.23 -21.51 14.31
C VAL A 218 -7.59 -21.21 15.77
N MET A 219 -6.92 -21.88 16.73
CA MET A 219 -7.15 -21.67 18.17
C MET A 219 -6.38 -20.44 18.73
N TYR A 220 -5.28 -20.03 18.10
CA TYR A 220 -4.45 -18.91 18.53
C TYR A 220 -4.11 -17.98 17.35
N GLY A 221 -4.09 -16.67 17.60
CA GLY A 221 -3.82 -15.64 16.59
C GLY A 221 -5.09 -15.16 15.88
N ASN A 222 -4.91 -14.41 14.79
CA ASN A 222 -6.04 -13.88 14.00
C ASN A 222 -6.53 -14.93 13.00
N PRO A 223 -7.77 -15.47 13.13
CA PRO A 223 -8.34 -16.44 12.21
C PRO A 223 -8.74 -15.81 10.87
N GLU A 224 -8.84 -14.48 10.79
CA GLU A 224 -9.34 -13.79 9.60
C GLU A 224 -8.36 -13.88 8.42
N THR A 225 -8.91 -14.19 7.26
CA THR A 225 -8.18 -14.23 6.00
C THR A 225 -9.03 -13.70 4.86
N THR A 226 -8.39 -13.24 3.78
CA THR A 226 -9.09 -12.82 2.56
C THR A 226 -9.00 -13.92 1.48
N PRO A 227 -10.07 -14.18 0.69
CA PRO A 227 -10.06 -15.06 -0.48
C PRO A 227 -9.01 -14.68 -1.53
N GLY A 228 -8.80 -15.55 -2.52
CA GLY A 228 -7.83 -15.32 -3.61
C GLY A 228 -6.37 -15.60 -3.23
N GLY A 229 -6.11 -16.26 -2.09
CA GLY A 229 -4.79 -16.70 -1.67
C GLY A 229 -3.91 -15.56 -1.12
N ARG A 230 -2.57 -15.72 -1.27
CA ARG A 230 -1.60 -14.76 -0.71
C ARG A 230 -1.11 -13.72 -1.71
N ALA A 231 -1.36 -13.91 -3.02
CA ALA A 231 -0.76 -13.07 -4.06
C ALA A 231 -1.12 -11.59 -3.90
N LEU A 232 -2.40 -11.25 -3.76
CA LEU A 232 -2.85 -9.88 -3.59
C LEU A 232 -2.21 -9.21 -2.36
N LYS A 233 -2.10 -9.93 -1.23
CA LYS A 233 -1.45 -9.43 -0.01
C LYS A 233 0.02 -9.02 -0.23
N PHE A 234 0.75 -9.75 -1.11
CA PHE A 234 2.14 -9.43 -1.41
C PHE A 234 2.27 -8.32 -2.46
N TYR A 235 1.46 -8.36 -3.52
CA TYR A 235 1.53 -7.41 -4.63
C TYR A 235 0.95 -6.05 -4.29
N ALA A 236 -0.11 -5.97 -3.51
CA ALA A 236 -0.67 -4.70 -3.07
C ALA A 236 0.38 -3.78 -2.43
N SER A 237 0.42 -2.53 -2.86
CA SER A 237 1.26 -1.49 -2.26
C SER A 237 0.64 -0.91 -1.01
N VAL A 238 -0.68 -0.82 -0.98
CA VAL A 238 -1.48 -0.37 0.15
C VAL A 238 -2.55 -1.41 0.44
N ARG A 239 -2.81 -1.70 1.71
CA ARG A 239 -3.93 -2.52 2.17
C ARG A 239 -4.66 -1.77 3.27
N ILE A 240 -5.95 -1.56 3.05
CA ILE A 240 -6.85 -0.83 3.94
C ILE A 240 -7.87 -1.82 4.49
N GLU A 241 -7.87 -1.99 5.80
CA GLU A 241 -8.91 -2.71 6.51
C GLU A 241 -10.03 -1.75 6.86
N VAL A 242 -11.27 -2.08 6.49
CA VAL A 242 -12.46 -1.26 6.73
C VAL A 242 -13.40 -2.03 7.66
N ARG A 243 -13.69 -1.46 8.83
CA ARG A 243 -14.58 -2.06 9.81
C ARG A 243 -15.70 -1.11 10.19
N ARG A 244 -16.89 -1.67 10.32
CA ARG A 244 -18.06 -0.95 10.83
C ARG A 244 -17.89 -0.76 12.34
N GLY A 245 -18.07 0.49 12.82
CA GLY A 245 -18.11 0.86 14.23
C GLY A 245 -19.53 1.09 14.73
N GLU A 246 -19.69 2.14 15.53
CA GLU A 246 -20.97 2.50 16.16
C GLU A 246 -22.00 3.00 15.14
N GLN A 247 -23.27 2.72 15.42
CA GLN A 247 -24.39 3.23 14.61
C GLN A 247 -24.65 4.70 14.94
N ILE A 248 -24.82 5.50 13.89
CA ILE A 248 -25.26 6.89 14.01
C ILE A 248 -26.78 6.91 13.91
N LYS A 249 -27.44 7.48 14.91
CA LYS A 249 -28.90 7.50 15.03
C LYS A 249 -29.41 8.94 15.08
N ASN A 250 -30.55 9.14 14.44
CA ASN A 250 -31.38 10.33 14.61
C ASN A 250 -32.68 9.89 15.27
N GLY A 251 -32.82 10.14 16.58
CA GLY A 251 -33.87 9.56 17.38
C GLY A 251 -33.79 8.03 17.44
N SER A 252 -34.80 7.34 16.91
CA SER A 252 -34.85 5.85 16.80
C SER A 252 -34.31 5.31 15.48
N GLU A 253 -34.11 6.16 14.47
CA GLU A 253 -33.69 5.77 13.13
C GLU A 253 -32.17 5.70 13.03
N VAL A 254 -31.64 4.61 12.41
CA VAL A 254 -30.22 4.49 12.10
C VAL A 254 -29.95 5.14 10.76
N ILE A 255 -29.21 6.26 10.78
CA ILE A 255 -28.92 7.08 9.59
C ILE A 255 -27.51 6.89 9.02
N GLY A 256 -26.67 6.15 9.72
CA GLY A 256 -25.30 5.91 9.28
C GLY A 256 -24.51 5.06 10.26
N ASN A 257 -23.23 4.90 9.99
CA ASN A 257 -22.26 4.23 10.85
C ASN A 257 -20.96 5.00 10.93
N ARG A 258 -20.35 4.99 12.10
CA ARG A 258 -18.93 5.31 12.23
C ARG A 258 -18.12 4.17 11.66
N THR A 259 -17.21 4.47 10.77
CA THR A 259 -16.38 3.48 10.08
C THR A 259 -14.94 3.67 10.48
N LYS A 260 -14.28 2.59 10.89
CA LYS A 260 -12.87 2.58 11.23
C LYS A 260 -12.07 2.00 10.07
N CYS A 261 -11.06 2.74 9.60
CA CYS A 261 -10.11 2.30 8.60
C CYS A 261 -8.72 2.16 9.20
N LYS A 262 -8.05 1.04 8.88
CA LYS A 262 -6.67 0.77 9.28
C LYS A 262 -5.79 0.48 8.08
N VAL A 263 -4.72 1.22 7.92
CA VAL A 263 -3.73 1.01 6.86
C VAL A 263 -2.75 -0.06 7.32
N VAL A 264 -3.07 -1.34 7.08
CA VAL A 264 -2.28 -2.48 7.58
C VAL A 264 -1.00 -2.73 6.79
N LYS A 265 -0.92 -2.22 5.57
CA LYS A 265 0.27 -2.27 4.72
C LYS A 265 0.37 -0.99 3.91
N ASN A 266 1.56 -0.41 3.86
CA ASN A 266 1.83 0.76 3.05
C ASN A 266 3.30 0.72 2.59
N LYS A 267 3.52 0.75 1.26
CA LYS A 267 4.86 0.78 0.66
C LYS A 267 5.30 2.21 0.28
N VAL A 268 4.40 3.20 0.41
CA VAL A 268 4.65 4.60 0.00
C VAL A 268 4.78 5.54 1.20
N ALA A 269 4.29 5.14 2.38
CA ALA A 269 4.38 5.88 3.63
C ALA A 269 4.44 4.90 4.83
N PRO A 270 4.67 5.37 6.07
CA PRO A 270 4.63 4.52 7.26
C PRO A 270 3.26 3.85 7.44
N PRO A 271 3.19 2.51 7.61
CA PRO A 271 1.95 1.77 7.79
C PRO A 271 1.39 1.89 9.22
N PHE A 272 0.28 1.18 9.47
CA PHE A 272 -0.40 1.00 10.75
C PHE A 272 -1.06 2.25 11.32
N LYS A 273 -1.30 3.27 10.49
CA LYS A 273 -2.15 4.39 10.86
C LYS A 273 -3.61 3.97 10.78
N GLU A 274 -4.40 4.53 11.69
CA GLU A 274 -5.84 4.31 11.78
C GLU A 274 -6.55 5.66 11.63
N CYS A 275 -7.76 5.63 11.09
CA CYS A 275 -8.66 6.77 11.00
C CYS A 275 -10.09 6.31 11.16
N GLU A 276 -10.96 7.23 11.53
CA GLU A 276 -12.39 7.00 11.67
C GLU A 276 -13.16 8.15 11.02
N PHE A 277 -14.24 7.80 10.35
CA PHE A 277 -15.17 8.76 9.74
C PHE A 277 -16.58 8.20 9.72
N ASP A 278 -17.56 9.09 9.55
CA ASP A 278 -18.97 8.72 9.46
C ASP A 278 -19.32 8.38 8.01
N ILE A 279 -19.95 7.23 7.76
CA ILE A 279 -20.65 6.91 6.52
C ILE A 279 -22.15 7.07 6.76
N MET A 280 -22.75 8.04 6.09
CA MET A 280 -24.18 8.32 6.13
C MET A 280 -24.90 7.56 5.03
N TYR A 281 -26.00 6.88 5.35
CA TYR A 281 -26.75 6.11 4.35
C TYR A 281 -27.30 7.02 3.28
N GLY A 282 -27.14 6.65 2.02
CA GLY A 282 -27.52 7.42 0.85
C GLY A 282 -26.68 8.68 0.57
N LYS A 283 -25.69 9.02 1.43
CA LYS A 283 -24.86 10.23 1.27
C LYS A 283 -23.35 9.94 1.29
N GLY A 284 -22.95 8.73 1.73
CA GLY A 284 -21.55 8.34 1.80
C GLY A 284 -20.78 8.97 2.96
N ILE A 285 -19.50 9.25 2.74
CA ILE A 285 -18.58 9.80 3.75
C ILE A 285 -19.00 11.23 4.11
N SER A 286 -19.16 11.48 5.41
CA SER A 286 -19.56 12.78 5.94
C SER A 286 -18.37 13.74 6.03
N ARG A 287 -18.09 14.47 4.94
CA ARG A 287 -17.00 15.47 4.92
C ARG A 287 -17.10 16.48 6.04
N VAL A 288 -18.32 16.98 6.31
CA VAL A 288 -18.56 17.96 7.38
C VAL A 288 -18.23 17.38 8.76
N GLY A 289 -18.53 16.09 8.98
CA GLY A 289 -18.18 15.41 10.22
C GLY A 289 -16.69 15.29 10.40
N GLU A 290 -15.95 14.96 9.35
CA GLU A 290 -14.48 14.90 9.39
C GLU A 290 -13.84 16.27 9.61
N VAL A 291 -14.29 17.29 8.88
CA VAL A 291 -13.80 18.67 9.04
C VAL A 291 -13.98 19.14 10.48
N LEU A 292 -15.15 18.91 11.08
CA LEU A 292 -15.42 19.29 12.46
C LEU A 292 -14.52 18.54 13.45
N ASP A 293 -14.43 17.22 13.33
CA ASP A 293 -13.63 16.38 14.22
C ASP A 293 -12.14 16.75 14.13
N MET A 294 -11.60 16.90 12.91
CA MET A 294 -10.22 17.31 12.69
C MET A 294 -9.92 18.72 13.15
N ALA A 295 -10.87 19.65 12.97
CA ALA A 295 -10.72 21.03 13.45
C ALA A 295 -10.64 21.08 14.99
N VAL A 296 -11.35 20.20 15.68
CA VAL A 296 -11.25 20.06 17.14
C VAL A 296 -9.91 19.45 17.55
N ASP A 297 -9.45 18.40 16.85
CA ASP A 297 -8.18 17.72 17.13
C ASP A 297 -6.96 18.66 16.92
N LEU A 298 -7.08 19.61 16.00
CA LEU A 298 -6.05 20.61 15.69
C LEU A 298 -6.25 21.95 16.44
N ASP A 299 -7.17 22.03 17.39
CA ASP A 299 -7.52 23.26 18.13
C ASP A 299 -7.96 24.44 17.24
N VAL A 300 -8.31 24.20 15.98
CA VAL A 300 -8.90 25.20 15.06
C VAL A 300 -10.31 25.55 15.51
N VAL A 301 -11.09 24.54 15.89
CA VAL A 301 -12.40 24.68 16.54
C VAL A 301 -12.27 24.33 18.01
N LYS A 302 -12.68 25.24 18.88
CA LYS A 302 -12.65 25.04 20.33
C LYS A 302 -13.89 24.26 20.78
N LYS A 303 -13.68 23.20 21.56
CA LYS A 303 -14.74 22.43 22.20
C LYS A 303 -14.75 22.70 23.70
N GLY A 304 -15.76 23.43 24.18
CA GLY A 304 -15.98 23.73 25.61
C GLY A 304 -17.23 23.01 26.12
N GLY A 305 -17.04 21.85 26.79
CA GLY A 305 -18.16 21.02 27.21
C GLY A 305 -18.94 20.49 25.98
N ALA A 306 -20.23 20.85 25.88
CA ALA A 306 -21.07 20.48 24.73
C ALA A 306 -21.01 21.49 23.56
N TRP A 307 -20.36 22.64 23.75
CA TRP A 307 -20.34 23.73 22.78
C TRP A 307 -19.12 23.66 21.86
N PHE A 308 -19.36 23.90 20.57
CA PHE A 308 -18.32 24.09 19.54
C PHE A 308 -18.27 25.56 19.16
N SER A 309 -17.08 26.14 19.06
CA SER A 309 -16.87 27.55 18.70
C SER A 309 -15.66 27.72 17.79
N TYR A 310 -15.79 28.66 16.84
CA TYR A 310 -14.76 29.03 15.89
C TYR A 310 -14.66 30.57 15.84
N ASN A 311 -13.48 31.16 16.04
CA ASN A 311 -13.25 32.59 16.06
C ASN A 311 -14.31 33.35 16.96
N ASP A 312 -14.54 32.86 18.19
CA ASP A 312 -15.54 33.35 19.14
C ASP A 312 -17.02 33.21 18.70
N MET A 313 -17.27 32.67 17.50
CA MET A 313 -18.60 32.35 17.02
C MET A 313 -19.02 30.95 17.52
N LYS A 314 -20.21 30.83 18.06
CA LYS A 314 -20.79 29.54 18.45
C LYS A 314 -21.32 28.81 17.23
N LEU A 315 -20.73 27.63 16.93
CA LEU A 315 -21.18 26.76 15.83
C LEU A 315 -22.44 25.95 16.22
N GLY A 316 -22.50 25.50 17.49
CA GLY A 316 -23.66 24.74 17.96
C GLY A 316 -23.39 24.02 19.29
N GLN A 317 -24.47 23.61 19.95
CA GLN A 317 -24.44 22.73 21.11
C GLN A 317 -24.58 21.27 20.64
N GLY A 318 -23.58 20.45 20.84
CA GLY A 318 -23.50 19.09 20.33
C GLY A 318 -22.94 19.02 18.92
N ARG A 319 -22.39 17.82 18.57
CA ARG A 319 -21.72 17.57 17.30
C ARG A 319 -22.67 17.73 16.09
N ASP A 320 -23.92 17.29 16.22
CA ASP A 320 -24.88 17.32 15.12
C ASP A 320 -25.33 18.74 14.78
N ASN A 321 -25.60 19.59 15.78
CA ASN A 321 -25.92 21.00 15.54
C ASN A 321 -24.74 21.76 14.93
N ALA A 322 -23.51 21.45 15.35
CA ALA A 322 -22.32 22.06 14.77
C ALA A 322 -22.12 21.63 13.30
N LYS A 323 -22.38 20.35 12.97
CA LYS A 323 -22.37 19.87 11.57
C LYS A 323 -23.43 20.57 10.73
N GLU A 324 -24.65 20.69 11.26
CA GLU A 324 -25.74 21.37 10.56
C GLU A 324 -25.40 22.84 10.29
N PHE A 325 -24.83 23.52 11.28
CA PHE A 325 -24.36 24.89 11.10
C PHE A 325 -23.32 25.02 9.98
N LEU A 326 -22.33 24.11 9.92
CA LEU A 326 -21.31 24.12 8.87
C LEU A 326 -21.87 23.77 7.49
N LEU A 327 -22.91 22.93 7.41
CA LEU A 327 -23.62 22.63 6.15
C LEU A 327 -24.34 23.86 5.60
N ILE A 328 -24.94 24.69 6.47
CA ILE A 328 -25.65 25.90 6.08
C ILE A 328 -24.68 27.05 5.76
N ASN A 329 -23.45 27.01 6.32
CA ASN A 329 -22.44 28.03 6.15
C ASN A 329 -21.18 27.46 5.47
N PRO A 330 -21.20 27.18 4.16
CA PRO A 330 -20.10 26.55 3.44
C PRO A 330 -18.82 27.38 3.47
N ASP A 331 -18.91 28.73 3.46
CA ASP A 331 -17.76 29.62 3.52
C ASP A 331 -16.93 29.41 4.79
N ILE A 332 -17.61 29.20 5.94
CA ILE A 332 -16.95 28.93 7.23
C ILE A 332 -16.34 27.52 7.20
N MET A 333 -17.03 26.56 6.61
CA MET A 333 -16.51 25.21 6.47
C MET A 333 -15.24 25.20 5.61
N ASP A 334 -15.20 25.91 4.51
CA ASP A 334 -14.06 26.00 3.60
C ASP A 334 -12.89 26.73 4.27
N GLU A 335 -13.16 27.77 5.07
CA GLU A 335 -12.12 28.45 5.88
C GLU A 335 -11.49 27.50 6.91
N ILE A 336 -12.30 26.73 7.61
CA ILE A 336 -11.83 25.73 8.58
C ILE A 336 -11.00 24.66 7.88
N GLU A 337 -11.48 24.16 6.72
CA GLU A 337 -10.77 23.16 5.93
C GLU A 337 -9.40 23.69 5.43
N ALA A 338 -9.35 24.93 4.99
CA ALA A 338 -8.10 25.56 4.58
C ALA A 338 -7.08 25.60 5.74
N LYS A 339 -7.52 25.97 6.94
CA LYS A 339 -6.66 25.98 8.14
C LYS A 339 -6.20 24.58 8.55
N ILE A 340 -7.06 23.57 8.42
CA ILE A 340 -6.68 22.18 8.65
C ILE A 340 -5.56 21.77 7.67
N LYS A 341 -5.70 22.08 6.38
CA LYS A 341 -4.69 21.76 5.35
C LYS A 341 -3.36 22.49 5.63
N GLU A 342 -3.40 23.75 6.07
CA GLU A 342 -2.22 24.51 6.44
C GLU A 342 -1.48 23.89 7.63
N HIS A 343 -2.18 23.56 8.70
CA HIS A 343 -1.61 22.86 9.86
C HIS A 343 -1.00 21.48 9.48
N GLN A 344 -1.67 20.75 8.60
CA GLN A 344 -1.15 19.47 8.12
C GLN A 344 0.14 19.65 7.33
N ALA A 345 0.22 20.64 6.44
CA ALA A 345 1.43 20.95 5.69
C ALA A 345 2.60 21.31 6.64
N GLU A 346 2.32 22.09 7.68
CA GLU A 346 3.31 22.43 8.72
C GLU A 346 3.81 21.19 9.48
N LEU A 347 2.91 20.29 9.90
CA LEU A 347 3.27 19.05 10.57
C LEU A 347 4.13 18.13 9.69
N VAL A 348 3.81 18.03 8.40
CA VAL A 348 4.59 17.25 7.44
C VAL A 348 5.99 17.87 7.26
N LEU A 349 6.09 19.20 7.14
CA LEU A 349 7.35 19.91 7.03
C LEU A 349 8.20 19.78 8.30
N ALA A 350 7.59 19.87 9.49
CA ALA A 350 8.27 19.66 10.75
C ALA A 350 8.83 18.24 10.86
N ALA A 351 8.03 17.22 10.54
CA ALA A 351 8.46 15.83 10.53
C ALA A 351 9.59 15.54 9.52
N GLN A 352 9.62 16.23 8.37
CA GLN A 352 10.72 16.13 7.40
C GLN A 352 12.00 16.78 7.91
N LYS A 353 11.90 17.93 8.58
CA LYS A 353 13.04 18.63 9.20
C LYS A 353 13.67 17.77 10.29
N ASP A 354 12.86 17.16 11.16
CA ASP A 354 13.31 16.27 12.24
C ASP A 354 14.02 15.02 11.70
N LYS A 355 13.47 14.40 10.63
CA LYS A 355 14.13 13.27 9.95
C LYS A 355 15.47 13.66 9.35
N LYS A 356 15.56 14.87 8.78
CA LYS A 356 16.80 15.39 8.19
C LYS A 356 17.85 15.70 9.26
N ALA A 357 17.42 16.26 10.40
CA ALA A 357 18.27 16.53 11.55
C ALA A 357 18.82 15.23 12.15
N LYS A 358 17.98 14.22 12.43
CA LYS A 358 18.40 12.91 12.92
C LYS A 358 19.39 12.21 11.98
N LYS A 359 19.14 12.29 10.66
CA LYS A 359 20.05 11.68 9.67
C LYS A 359 21.40 12.40 9.57
N LEU A 360 21.45 13.69 9.88
CA LEU A 360 22.70 14.47 9.99
C LEU A 360 23.48 14.10 11.27
N GLU A 361 22.78 13.94 12.39
CA GLU A 361 23.38 13.48 13.66
C GLU A 361 23.93 12.05 13.56
N GLU A 362 23.21 11.12 12.95
CA GLU A 362 23.66 9.76 12.69
C GLU A 362 24.92 9.74 11.81
N LYS A 363 24.97 10.59 10.77
CA LYS A 363 26.15 10.71 9.92
C LYS A 363 27.34 11.35 10.65
N ALA A 364 27.10 12.34 11.51
CA ALA A 364 28.14 12.96 12.32
C ALA A 364 28.74 11.96 13.33
N ASN A 365 27.87 11.19 14.00
CA ASN A 365 28.28 10.16 14.96
C ASN A 365 29.01 8.99 14.26
N ALA A 366 28.57 8.56 13.09
CA ALA A 366 29.27 7.54 12.29
C ALA A 366 30.63 8.03 11.79
N GLY A 367 30.76 9.31 11.44
CA GLY A 367 32.04 9.95 11.08
C GLY A 367 33.00 10.05 12.26
N ALA A 368 32.51 10.39 13.46
CA ALA A 368 33.30 10.42 14.67
C ALA A 368 33.78 9.03 15.11
N ALA A 369 32.92 8.01 15.00
CA ALA A 369 33.29 6.63 15.29
C ALA A 369 34.34 6.05 14.31
N ALA A 370 34.29 6.47 13.04
CA ALA A 370 35.29 6.08 12.04
C ALA A 370 36.66 6.78 12.24
N GLN A 371 36.64 8.00 12.78
CA GLN A 371 37.91 8.71 13.13
C GLN A 371 38.58 8.13 14.39
N SER A 372 37.81 7.79 15.43
CA SER A 372 38.35 7.16 16.63
C SER A 372 38.91 5.76 16.34
N ALA A 373 38.29 4.97 15.45
CA ALA A 373 38.81 3.67 15.04
C ALA A 373 40.13 3.74 14.22
N ASN A 374 40.35 4.86 13.51
CA ASN A 374 41.65 5.09 12.78
C ASN A 374 42.73 5.62 13.68
N GLU A 375 42.46 6.32 14.76
CA GLU A 375 43.44 6.78 15.73
C GLU A 375 43.96 5.63 16.60
N ASP A 376 43.11 4.68 16.98
CA ASP A 376 43.52 3.47 17.74
C ASP A 376 44.37 2.49 16.92
N MET A 377 44.24 2.48 15.58
CA MET A 377 45.11 1.67 14.70
C MET A 377 46.49 2.27 14.42
N ALA A 378 46.72 3.54 14.75
CA ALA A 378 47.99 4.22 14.54
C ALA A 378 48.95 4.13 15.76
N ALA A 379 48.46 3.68 16.91
CA ALA A 379 49.22 3.66 18.17
C ALA A 379 49.92 2.33 18.51
N ASP A 380 49.71 1.25 17.73
CA ASP A 380 50.31 -0.07 18.05
C ASP A 380 51.31 -0.51 16.98
N LYS A 381 52.61 -0.10 17.20
CA LYS A 381 53.76 -0.75 16.59
C LYS A 381 54.47 -1.59 17.64
N PRO A 382 54.50 -2.93 17.52
CA PRO A 382 55.20 -3.74 18.49
C PRO A 382 56.68 -3.84 18.16
N ASP A 383 57.49 -3.51 19.18
CA ASP A 383 58.93 -3.79 19.26
C ASP A 383 59.14 -5.29 19.46
N LYS A 384 60.01 -5.88 18.60
CA LYS A 384 60.37 -7.28 18.68
C LYS A 384 61.37 -7.51 19.89
N LYS A 385 60.97 -8.34 20.84
CA LYS A 385 61.91 -9.16 21.60
C LYS A 385 61.36 -10.54 21.95
N ILE A 386 62.06 -11.52 21.49
CA ILE A 386 61.95 -12.96 21.66
C ILE A 386 62.04 -13.35 23.14
N ARG A 387 61.16 -14.22 23.66
CA ARG A 387 61.50 -15.27 24.64
C ARG A 387 60.53 -16.45 24.58
N LYS A 388 61.18 -17.62 24.61
CA LYS A 388 60.61 -18.97 24.58
C LYS A 388 59.89 -19.36 25.88
N ALA A 389 58.99 -20.30 25.69
CA ALA A 389 58.63 -21.49 26.49
C ALA A 389 57.55 -21.40 27.55
N ALA A 390 56.62 -22.22 27.37
CA ALA A 390 56.13 -23.36 28.17
C ALA A 390 54.62 -23.41 28.30
N SER A 391 54.14 -24.55 27.89
CA SER A 391 52.85 -25.24 28.12
C SER A 391 52.07 -24.87 29.38
N ASP A 392 50.75 -24.69 29.27
CA ASP A 392 49.85 -25.62 29.94
C ASP A 392 48.39 -25.48 29.45
N LYS A 393 47.68 -26.58 29.57
CA LYS A 393 46.33 -26.83 29.09
C LYS A 393 45.31 -26.21 30.02
N SER A 394 44.27 -25.58 29.48
CA SER A 394 42.91 -25.67 30.09
C SER A 394 41.83 -25.46 29.03
N VAL A 395 40.92 -26.41 29.00
CA VAL A 395 39.71 -26.58 28.22
C VAL A 395 38.69 -25.56 28.67
N VAL A 396 38.06 -24.81 27.72
CA VAL A 396 36.77 -24.20 27.94
C VAL A 396 35.93 -24.37 26.66
N ALA A 397 34.73 -24.88 26.87
CA ALA A 397 33.71 -25.31 25.89
C ALA A 397 33.19 -24.18 25.02
N LYS A 398 32.93 -24.52 23.77
CA LYS A 398 32.08 -23.76 22.83
C LYS A 398 30.63 -24.15 23.06
N PRO A 399 29.66 -23.23 22.88
CA PRO A 399 28.28 -23.62 22.64
C PRO A 399 28.09 -23.98 21.17
N GLU A 400 27.49 -25.13 20.94
CA GLU A 400 27.03 -25.65 19.66
C GLU A 400 25.76 -24.90 19.26
N GLU A 401 25.73 -24.32 18.08
CA GLU A 401 24.49 -23.92 17.40
C GLU A 401 24.11 -25.05 16.43
N ASP A 402 23.03 -25.74 16.74
CA ASP A 402 22.42 -26.74 15.88
C ASP A 402 21.79 -26.10 14.66
N PHE A 403 22.40 -26.31 13.49
CA PHE A 403 21.76 -26.16 12.20
C PHE A 403 21.24 -27.52 11.76
N GLU A 404 19.92 -27.75 11.83
CA GLU A 404 19.27 -28.88 11.18
C GLU A 404 19.32 -28.71 9.66
N GLU A 405 20.08 -29.57 9.03
CA GLU A 405 20.22 -29.74 7.59
C GLU A 405 19.00 -30.53 7.08
N PHE A 406 18.09 -29.87 6.34
CA PHE A 406 16.97 -30.53 5.70
C PHE A 406 17.46 -31.39 4.53
N ALA A 407 17.38 -32.71 4.65
CA ALA A 407 17.59 -33.66 3.56
C ALA A 407 16.45 -33.58 2.51
N PRO A 408 16.75 -33.76 1.21
CA PRO A 408 15.71 -33.76 0.17
C PRO A 408 14.85 -35.03 0.26
N VAL A 409 13.54 -34.85 0.20
CA VAL A 409 12.54 -35.91 0.14
C VAL A 409 12.58 -36.58 -1.23
N ASP A 410 12.81 -37.88 -1.29
CA ASP A 410 12.77 -38.73 -2.47
C ASP A 410 11.28 -38.99 -2.85
N ILE A 411 10.93 -38.62 -4.11
CA ILE A 411 9.56 -38.68 -4.64
C ILE A 411 9.32 -39.98 -5.44
N SER A 412 10.05 -41.06 -5.17
CA SER A 412 9.90 -42.30 -5.93
C SER A 412 8.88 -43.31 -5.37
N GLU A 413 8.19 -43.03 -4.26
CA GLU A 413 7.16 -43.92 -3.71
C GLU A 413 5.81 -43.25 -3.53
N LEU A 414 5.13 -42.95 -4.63
CA LEU A 414 3.66 -42.81 -4.68
C LEU A 414 3.22 -43.31 -6.06
N GLY A 415 3.20 -44.63 -6.16
CA GLY A 415 2.51 -45.36 -7.21
C GLY A 415 1.16 -45.82 -6.69
N ASP A 416 0.20 -45.80 -7.60
CA ASP A 416 -1.18 -46.28 -7.67
C ASP A 416 -2.26 -45.41 -7.05
#